data_cb3496a4ededf88b6f99b210fedb30af
#
_entry.id   cb3496a4ededf88b6f99b210fedb30af
#
_cell.length_a   1.000
_cell.length_b   1.000
_cell.length_c   1.000
_cell.angle_alpha   90.00
_cell.angle_beta   90.00
_cell.angle_gamma   90.00
#
_symmetry.space_group_name_H-M   'P 1'
#
loop_
_entity.id
_entity.type
_entity.pdbx_description
1 polymer ?
#
loop_
_entity_poly.entity_id
_entity_poly.type
_entity_poly.pdbx_seq_one_letter_code
_entity_poly.pdbx_strand_id
1 'polypeptide(L)'
;MITAFVNVHTDGRRIPETAQALADLDGVAEVYSVTGDADLVAVVRVREHDALADVIAGGISRVEGVTRTTTNIAFRAYSRHDLESAFDLGLD
;
A
#
# COMPACT_ATOMS: atom_id res chain seq x y z
N MET A 1 -5.51 -9.57 8.48
CA MET A 1 -5.30 -8.46 7.49
C MET A 1 -4.02 -8.68 6.71
N ILE A 2 -4.09 -8.56 5.44
CA ILE A 2 -2.91 -8.66 4.58
C ILE A 2 -2.49 -7.26 4.20
N THR A 3 -1.20 -6.95 4.41
CA THR A 3 -0.64 -5.63 4.08
C THR A 3 0.33 -5.77 2.91
N ALA A 4 0.22 -4.87 1.96
CA ALA A 4 1.14 -4.79 0.84
C ALA A 4 1.62 -3.35 0.67
N PHE A 5 2.87 -3.21 0.27
CA PHE A 5 3.47 -1.92 -0.05
C PHE A 5 3.66 -1.87 -1.56
N VAL A 6 2.95 -0.97 -2.20
CA VAL A 6 2.97 -0.85 -3.65
C VAL A 6 3.78 0.39 -4.02
N ASN A 7 4.95 0.16 -4.59
CA ASN A 7 5.77 1.24 -5.12
C ASN A 7 5.20 1.66 -6.46
N VAL A 8 4.87 2.93 -6.58
CA VAL A 8 4.18 3.47 -7.76
C VAL A 8 5.09 4.44 -8.48
N HIS A 9 5.33 4.17 -9.76
CA HIS A 9 6.04 5.07 -10.65
C HIS A 9 4.99 5.85 -11.44
N THR A 10 5.20 7.16 -11.57
CA THR A 10 4.27 8.04 -12.27
C THR A 10 4.97 8.72 -13.44
N ASP A 11 4.20 9.37 -14.30
CA ASP A 11 4.76 10.19 -15.36
C ASP A 11 5.28 11.54 -14.84
N GLY A 12 5.10 11.82 -13.55
CA GLY A 12 5.63 13.01 -12.90
C GLY A 12 4.83 14.29 -13.11
N ARG A 13 3.77 14.25 -13.91
CA ARG A 13 3.06 15.47 -14.30
C ARG A 13 2.04 15.95 -13.27
N ARG A 14 1.35 15.01 -12.63
CA ARG A 14 0.25 15.33 -11.72
C ARG A 14 0.32 14.44 -10.49
N ILE A 15 1.45 14.50 -9.79
CA ILE A 15 1.69 13.63 -8.64
C ILE A 15 0.63 13.80 -7.53
N PRO A 16 0.27 15.03 -7.11
CA PRO A 16 -0.76 15.17 -6.07
C PRO A 16 -2.11 14.58 -6.48
N GLU A 17 -2.53 14.79 -7.71
CA GLU A 17 -3.80 14.27 -8.21
C GLU A 17 -3.77 12.75 -8.31
N THR A 18 -2.66 12.20 -8.79
CA THR A 18 -2.47 10.75 -8.87
C THR A 18 -2.49 10.13 -7.47
N ALA A 19 -1.78 10.75 -6.53
CA ALA A 19 -1.74 10.29 -5.14
C ALA A 19 -3.12 10.29 -4.50
N GLN A 20 -3.91 11.34 -4.73
CA GLN A 20 -5.26 11.43 -4.18
C GLN A 20 -6.17 10.38 -4.81
N ALA A 21 -6.08 10.17 -6.11
CA ALA A 21 -6.87 9.14 -6.78
C ALA A 21 -6.55 7.75 -6.24
N LEU A 22 -5.28 7.47 -5.95
CA LEU A 22 -4.88 6.22 -5.32
C LEU A 22 -5.45 6.10 -3.90
N ALA A 23 -5.38 7.17 -3.12
CA ALA A 23 -5.86 7.17 -1.75
C ALA A 23 -7.37 6.95 -1.66
N ASP A 24 -8.11 7.31 -2.70
CA ASP A 24 -9.56 7.15 -2.74
C ASP A 24 -10.00 5.73 -3.12
N LEU A 25 -9.09 4.86 -3.52
CA LEU A 25 -9.43 3.48 -3.88
C LEU A 25 -9.74 2.65 -2.64
N ASP A 26 -10.75 1.80 -2.74
CA ASP A 26 -11.04 0.82 -1.71
C ASP A 26 -9.84 -0.12 -1.55
N GLY A 27 -9.46 -0.40 -0.31
CA GLY A 27 -8.33 -1.27 -0.01
C GLY A 27 -7.01 -0.52 0.14
N VAL A 28 -6.92 0.71 -0.31
CA VAL A 28 -5.75 1.56 -0.08
C VAL A 28 -5.94 2.31 1.24
N ALA A 29 -5.05 2.03 2.20
CA ALA A 29 -5.13 2.65 3.52
C ALA A 29 -4.51 4.04 3.53
N GLU A 30 -3.38 4.20 2.85
CA GLU A 30 -2.66 5.48 2.80
C GLU A 30 -1.71 5.49 1.61
N VAL A 31 -1.34 6.69 1.19
CA VAL A 31 -0.40 6.90 0.09
C VAL A 31 0.63 7.94 0.53
N TYR A 32 1.89 7.64 0.30
CA TYR A 32 3.00 8.52 0.64
C TYR A 32 3.74 8.94 -0.61
N SER A 33 4.10 10.21 -0.68
CA SER A 33 5.09 10.69 -1.62
C SER A 33 6.47 10.39 -1.05
N VAL A 34 7.34 9.79 -1.82
CA VAL A 34 8.62 9.28 -1.32
C VAL A 34 9.78 9.73 -2.20
N THR A 35 10.97 9.66 -1.62
CA THR A 35 12.21 9.81 -2.37
C THR A 35 12.69 8.45 -2.85
N GLY A 36 13.58 8.43 -3.82
CA GLY A 36 14.17 7.21 -4.36
C GLY A 36 13.64 6.88 -5.74
N ASP A 37 13.62 5.60 -6.08
CA ASP A 37 13.25 5.15 -7.41
C ASP A 37 11.76 5.34 -7.71
N ALA A 38 10.91 5.04 -6.75
CA ALA A 38 9.47 5.23 -6.90
C ALA A 38 9.06 6.65 -6.51
N ASP A 39 7.94 7.10 -7.06
CA ASP A 39 7.38 8.42 -6.75
C ASP A 39 6.43 8.37 -5.55
N LEU A 40 5.65 7.31 -5.45
CA LEU A 40 4.65 7.13 -4.42
C LEU A 40 4.74 5.71 -3.84
N VAL A 41 4.31 5.56 -2.60
CA VAL A 41 4.08 4.24 -1.99
C VAL A 41 2.65 4.19 -1.50
N ALA A 42 1.87 3.24 -2.02
CA ALA A 42 0.53 2.97 -1.54
C ALA A 42 0.57 1.81 -0.55
N VAL A 43 -0.01 2.01 0.62
CA VAL A 43 -0.16 0.95 1.61
C VAL A 43 -1.54 0.35 1.43
N VAL A 44 -1.57 -0.93 1.08
CA VAL A 44 -2.82 -1.66 0.83
C VAL A 44 -3.07 -2.62 1.98
N ARG A 45 -4.28 -2.61 2.51
CA ARG A 45 -4.69 -3.55 3.56
C ARG A 45 -6.00 -4.19 3.16
N VAL A 46 -5.98 -5.51 3.01
CA VAL A 46 -7.15 -6.29 2.62
C VAL A 46 -7.23 -7.55 3.48
N ARG A 47 -8.38 -8.19 3.46
CA ARG A 47 -8.61 -9.39 4.27
C ARG A 47 -8.11 -10.67 3.61
N GLU A 48 -8.12 -10.71 2.29
CA GLU A 48 -7.82 -11.92 1.52
C GLU A 48 -6.86 -11.61 0.38
N HIS A 49 -6.07 -12.61 -0.02
CA HIS A 49 -5.12 -12.47 -1.11
C HIS A 49 -5.77 -12.10 -2.44
N ASP A 50 -6.93 -12.65 -2.73
CA ASP A 50 -7.63 -12.37 -3.99
C ASP A 50 -7.99 -10.88 -4.10
N ALA A 51 -8.28 -10.24 -2.96
CA ALA A 51 -8.57 -8.81 -2.93
C ALA A 51 -7.36 -7.96 -3.31
N LEU A 52 -6.13 -8.44 -3.08
CA LEU A 52 -4.92 -7.72 -3.51
C LEU A 52 -4.89 -7.53 -5.03
N ALA A 53 -5.22 -8.58 -5.78
CA ALA A 53 -5.25 -8.49 -7.24
C ALA A 53 -6.26 -7.45 -7.71
N ASP A 54 -7.43 -7.40 -7.07
CA ASP A 54 -8.45 -6.42 -7.43
C ASP A 54 -7.99 -4.99 -7.14
N VAL A 55 -7.38 -4.76 -5.99
CA VAL A 55 -6.89 -3.42 -5.62
C VAL A 55 -5.73 -2.99 -6.53
N ILE A 56 -4.79 -3.87 -6.78
CA ILE A 56 -3.57 -3.52 -7.51
C ILE A 56 -3.83 -3.48 -9.01
N ALA A 57 -4.25 -4.58 -9.60
CA ALA A 57 -4.46 -4.67 -11.04
C ALA A 57 -5.75 -3.98 -11.48
N GLY A 58 -6.80 -4.10 -10.67
CA GLY A 58 -8.10 -3.51 -10.97
C GLY A 58 -8.25 -2.05 -10.58
N GLY A 59 -7.39 -1.56 -9.71
CA GLY A 59 -7.45 -0.19 -9.19
C GLY A 59 -6.19 0.60 -9.43
N ILE A 60 -5.14 0.32 -8.67
CA ILE A 60 -3.90 1.13 -8.68
C ILE A 60 -3.31 1.26 -10.10
N SER A 61 -3.18 0.14 -10.80
CA SER A 61 -2.55 0.14 -12.14
C SER A 61 -3.39 0.88 -13.18
N ARG A 62 -4.64 1.16 -12.89
CA ARG A 62 -5.54 1.88 -13.81
C ARG A 62 -5.64 3.36 -13.55
N VAL A 63 -5.05 3.86 -12.48
CA VAL A 63 -5.07 5.28 -12.16
C VAL A 63 -4.25 6.05 -13.20
N GLU A 64 -4.83 7.14 -13.71
CA GLU A 64 -4.14 8.00 -14.68
C GLU A 64 -2.84 8.54 -14.07
N GLY A 65 -1.77 8.45 -14.83
CA GLY A 65 -0.44 8.88 -14.39
C GLY A 65 0.43 7.78 -13.85
N VAL A 66 -0.14 6.63 -13.49
CA VAL A 66 0.63 5.47 -13.04
C VAL A 66 1.24 4.77 -14.24
N THR A 67 2.57 4.64 -14.24
CA THR A 67 3.31 4.02 -15.34
C THR A 67 3.78 2.61 -15.03
N ARG A 68 4.10 2.34 -13.73
CA ARG A 68 4.59 1.04 -13.31
C ARG A 68 4.38 0.88 -11.81
N THR A 69 4.13 -0.35 -11.38
CA THR A 69 4.03 -0.69 -9.96
C THR A 69 4.90 -1.88 -9.63
N THR A 70 5.40 -1.91 -8.40
CA THR A 70 6.12 -3.03 -7.83
C THR A 70 5.55 -3.29 -6.45
N THR A 71 5.09 -4.51 -6.19
CA THR A 71 4.40 -4.82 -4.95
C THR A 71 5.24 -5.70 -4.04
N ASN A 72 5.32 -5.32 -2.78
CA ASN A 72 5.90 -6.15 -1.72
C ASN A 72 4.79 -6.52 -0.75
N ILE A 73 4.49 -7.80 -0.63
CA ILE A 73 3.52 -8.29 0.35
C ILE A 73 4.25 -8.53 1.66
N ALA A 74 3.74 -7.94 2.74
CA ALA A 74 4.34 -8.10 4.06
C ALA A 74 4.00 -9.48 4.62
N PHE A 75 5.02 -10.21 5.07
CA PHE A 75 4.81 -11.48 5.77
C PHE A 75 4.43 -11.23 7.21
N ARG A 76 5.14 -10.34 7.87
CA ARG A 76 5.06 -10.19 9.32
C ARG A 76 5.47 -8.79 9.73
N ALA A 77 4.70 -8.22 10.64
CA ALA A 77 5.02 -6.93 11.23
C ALA A 77 5.79 -7.15 12.53
N TYR A 78 6.81 -6.35 12.73
CA TYR A 78 7.57 -6.33 13.98
C TYR A 78 7.51 -4.91 14.52
N SER A 79 7.02 -4.77 15.74
CA SER A 79 7.04 -3.48 16.42
C SER A 79 7.09 -3.72 17.91
N ARG A 80 7.58 -2.75 18.63
CA ARG A 80 7.59 -2.80 20.09
C ARG A 80 6.17 -2.79 20.65
N HIS A 81 5.30 -2.02 20.03
CA HIS A 81 3.90 -1.91 20.44
C HIS A 81 3.17 -3.25 20.29
N ASP A 82 3.39 -3.96 19.19
CA ASP A 82 2.76 -5.26 18.97
C ASP A 82 3.19 -6.28 19.99
N LEU A 83 4.49 -6.30 20.34
CA LEU A 83 5.01 -7.20 21.36
C LEU A 83 4.40 -6.89 22.72
N GLU A 84 4.33 -5.63 23.11
CA GLU A 84 3.71 -5.20 24.36
C GLU A 84 2.24 -5.60 24.42
N SER A 85 1.51 -5.38 23.34
CA SER A 85 0.10 -5.76 23.26
C SER A 85 -0.09 -7.26 23.39
N ALA A 86 0.77 -8.07 22.79
CA ALA A 86 0.72 -9.52 22.89
C ALA A 86 0.95 -9.99 24.32
N PHE A 87 1.91 -9.40 25.02
CA PHE A 87 2.17 -9.71 26.43
C PHE A 87 1.02 -9.28 27.33
N ASP A 88 0.46 -8.09 27.10
CA ASP A 88 -0.66 -7.58 27.89
C ASP A 88 -1.89 -8.48 27.77
N LEU A 89 -2.06 -9.12 26.61
CA LEU A 89 -3.15 -10.07 26.39
C LEU A 89 -2.82 -11.49 26.87
N GLY A 90 -1.63 -11.72 27.41
CA GLY A 90 -1.21 -13.03 27.84
C GLY A 90 -0.88 -13.99 26.70
N LEU A 91 -0.59 -13.47 25.54
CA LEU A 91 -0.20 -14.24 24.36
C LEU A 91 1.32 -14.28 24.25
N ASP A 92 1.89 -15.41 24.55
CA ASP A 92 3.35 -15.58 24.55
C ASP A 92 3.88 -16.02 23.19
#